data_203bd2686eaacd34083864cda719ed48
#
_entry.id   203bd2686eaacd34083864cda719ed48
#
_cell.length_a   1.000
_cell.length_b   1.000
_cell.length_c   1.000
_cell.angle_alpha   90.00
_cell.angle_beta   90.00
_cell.angle_gamma   90.00
#
_symmetry.space_group_name_H-M   'P 1'
#
loop_
_entity.id
_entity.type
_entity.pdbx_description
1 polymer ?
#
loop_
_entity_poly.entity_id
_entity_poly.type
_entity_poly.pdbx_seq_one_letter_code
_entity_poly.pdbx_strand_id
1 'polypeptide(L)'
;MSVEKKKILIEASGCHVHLTQAAIETLFGEGAVLKKRRDLSQPGEYLSEQRVKLVTKDGCVENVAVLGPPRAAVQGELSKTDCRKLGLTAPVNLSGNLDGASDVMIIGSHGEMKANGSVIVARNHIHMRPQDAKEYGVRDGDRVRVEVESDRKVIFEDVPIRVSEKFAPAMHIDFDEANACGYRVGTEAFILYGAPCESKGMSAMDMEQLINEVVKNVCAILGEEQQGKTCGGSAGSAAACSDGGTAACVPGTGCADNVIREKLVTEKTAKELVNDCTCGTLCFAKGTIITPAAKDILKAGHKKIEIV
;
A
#
# COMPACT_ATOMS: atom_id res chain seq x y z
N MET A 1 26.14 -13.87 -4.37
CA MET A 1 25.53 -15.03 -3.66
C MET A 1 24.23 -15.35 -4.38
N SER A 2 24.02 -16.61 -4.81
CA SER A 2 22.74 -17.03 -5.39
C SER A 2 21.70 -17.05 -4.29
N VAL A 3 20.59 -16.38 -4.49
CA VAL A 3 19.43 -16.46 -3.57
C VAL A 3 18.86 -17.86 -3.71
N GLU A 4 18.79 -18.60 -2.61
CA GLU A 4 18.11 -19.89 -2.59
C GLU A 4 16.63 -19.67 -2.87
N LYS A 5 16.04 -20.45 -3.78
CA LYS A 5 14.64 -20.34 -4.20
C LYS A 5 13.94 -21.67 -3.98
N LYS A 6 12.77 -21.67 -3.35
CA LYS A 6 11.90 -22.85 -3.26
C LYS A 6 10.57 -22.58 -3.92
N LYS A 7 10.17 -23.48 -4.81
CA LYS A 7 8.94 -23.37 -5.59
C LYS A 7 7.71 -23.52 -4.69
N ILE A 8 6.71 -22.67 -4.88
CA ILE A 8 5.40 -22.75 -4.24
C ILE A 8 4.30 -22.65 -5.30
N LEU A 9 3.22 -23.40 -5.11
CA LEU A 9 2.02 -23.25 -5.96
C LEU A 9 1.41 -21.87 -5.70
N ILE A 10 1.04 -21.17 -6.77
CA ILE A 10 0.31 -19.90 -6.69
C ILE A 10 -1.10 -20.09 -7.26
N GLU A 11 -2.09 -19.55 -6.59
CA GLU A 11 -3.50 -19.63 -6.95
C GLU A 11 -4.18 -18.29 -6.82
N ALA A 12 -4.98 -17.94 -7.82
CA ALA A 12 -5.77 -16.72 -7.80
C ALA A 12 -7.18 -17.00 -7.26
N SER A 13 -7.57 -16.27 -6.23
CA SER A 13 -8.91 -16.29 -5.64
C SER A 13 -9.73 -15.10 -6.14
N GLY A 14 -10.85 -15.39 -6.79
CA GLY A 14 -11.79 -14.35 -7.22
C GLY A 14 -12.68 -13.85 -6.08
N CYS A 15 -13.50 -12.85 -6.37
CA CYS A 15 -14.52 -12.34 -5.47
C CYS A 15 -15.44 -13.47 -4.98
N HIS A 16 -15.53 -13.66 -3.68
CA HIS A 16 -16.36 -14.70 -3.07
C HIS A 16 -16.85 -14.32 -1.67
N VAL A 17 -17.81 -15.09 -1.19
CA VAL A 17 -18.32 -14.98 0.18
C VAL A 17 -18.31 -16.31 0.90
N HIS A 18 -18.07 -16.26 2.20
CA HIS A 18 -18.33 -17.31 3.16
C HIS A 18 -19.58 -16.95 3.95
N LEU A 19 -20.46 -17.90 4.16
CA LEU A 19 -21.74 -17.69 4.82
C LEU A 19 -21.88 -18.56 6.07
N THR A 20 -22.68 -18.09 7.03
CA THR A 20 -23.18 -18.94 8.10
C THR A 20 -24.35 -19.77 7.61
N GLN A 21 -24.73 -20.84 8.31
CA GLN A 21 -25.91 -21.62 7.96
C GLN A 21 -27.20 -20.77 7.96
N ALA A 22 -27.35 -19.88 8.94
CA ALA A 22 -28.49 -18.96 9.00
C ALA A 22 -28.54 -18.01 7.80
N ALA A 23 -27.37 -17.49 7.37
CA ALA A 23 -27.27 -16.65 6.18
C ALA A 23 -27.64 -17.42 4.90
N ILE A 24 -27.26 -18.70 4.81
CA ILE A 24 -27.61 -19.57 3.69
C ILE A 24 -29.12 -19.74 3.61
N GLU A 25 -29.78 -20.00 4.72
CA GLU A 25 -31.26 -20.14 4.76
C GLU A 25 -31.96 -18.83 4.42
N THR A 26 -31.46 -17.70 4.90
CA THR A 26 -31.99 -16.37 4.56
C THR A 26 -31.91 -16.10 3.05
N LEU A 27 -30.77 -16.43 2.43
CA LEU A 27 -30.49 -16.09 1.03
C LEU A 27 -31.06 -17.09 0.03
N PHE A 28 -31.22 -18.36 0.42
CA PHE A 28 -31.56 -19.45 -0.50
C PHE A 28 -32.81 -20.24 -0.10
N GLY A 29 -33.46 -19.89 1.02
CA GLY A 29 -34.68 -20.50 1.54
C GLY A 29 -34.43 -21.39 2.75
N GLU A 30 -35.50 -21.64 3.51
CA GLU A 30 -35.46 -22.47 4.72
C GLU A 30 -34.93 -23.88 4.42
N GLY A 31 -34.02 -24.38 5.26
CA GLY A 31 -33.39 -25.69 5.10
C GLY A 31 -32.39 -25.75 3.93
N ALA A 32 -32.07 -24.64 3.28
CA ALA A 32 -31.13 -24.63 2.19
C ALA A 32 -29.71 -25.08 2.67
N VAL A 33 -29.05 -25.85 1.81
CA VAL A 33 -27.66 -26.27 1.99
C VAL A 33 -26.85 -25.93 0.75
N LEU A 34 -25.54 -25.64 0.96
CA LEU A 34 -24.65 -25.39 -0.17
C LEU A 34 -24.41 -26.67 -0.95
N LYS A 35 -24.75 -26.66 -2.25
CA LYS A 35 -24.46 -27.77 -3.15
C LYS A 35 -23.06 -27.63 -3.71
N LYS A 36 -22.20 -28.62 -3.43
CA LYS A 36 -20.83 -28.63 -3.93
C LYS A 36 -20.79 -28.80 -5.44
N ARG A 37 -20.14 -27.85 -6.12
CA ARG A 37 -19.85 -27.90 -7.55
C ARG A 37 -18.48 -28.55 -7.82
N ARG A 38 -17.44 -28.17 -7.05
CA ARG A 38 -16.10 -28.76 -7.12
C ARG A 38 -15.32 -28.48 -5.84
N ASP A 39 -14.35 -29.34 -5.54
CA ASP A 39 -13.41 -29.11 -4.46
C ASP A 39 -12.44 -27.97 -4.83
N LEU A 40 -11.94 -27.28 -3.82
CA LEU A 40 -10.85 -26.31 -3.93
C LEU A 40 -9.53 -26.97 -3.52
N SER A 41 -8.42 -26.29 -3.71
CA SER A 41 -7.08 -26.79 -3.34
C SER A 41 -6.93 -27.00 -1.84
N GLN A 42 -7.60 -26.16 -1.05
CA GLN A 42 -7.56 -26.29 0.41
C GLN A 42 -8.51 -27.41 0.86
N PRO A 43 -7.98 -28.38 1.67
CA PRO A 43 -8.76 -29.54 2.10
C PRO A 43 -10.05 -29.16 2.82
N GLY A 44 -11.16 -29.76 2.36
CA GLY A 44 -12.49 -29.53 2.94
C GLY A 44 -13.21 -28.28 2.44
N GLU A 45 -12.54 -27.39 1.73
CA GLU A 45 -13.19 -26.24 1.09
C GLU A 45 -13.70 -26.59 -0.32
N TYR A 46 -14.80 -25.99 -0.71
CA TYR A 46 -15.41 -26.22 -2.03
C TYR A 46 -16.10 -24.97 -2.58
N LEU A 47 -16.12 -24.87 -3.89
CA LEU A 47 -16.98 -23.93 -4.61
C LEU A 47 -18.40 -24.52 -4.65
N SER A 48 -19.40 -23.74 -4.20
CA SER A 48 -20.80 -24.14 -4.33
C SER A 48 -21.39 -23.78 -5.70
N GLU A 49 -22.57 -24.34 -6.00
CA GLU A 49 -23.39 -23.93 -7.15
C GLU A 49 -24.02 -22.57 -6.95
N GLN A 50 -24.33 -22.24 -5.70
CA GLN A 50 -24.99 -20.99 -5.32
C GLN A 50 -24.13 -19.77 -5.66
N ARG A 51 -24.82 -18.71 -6.04
CA ARG A 51 -24.23 -17.40 -6.30
C ARG A 51 -25.04 -16.33 -5.60
N VAL A 52 -24.34 -15.25 -5.25
CA VAL A 52 -24.98 -14.08 -4.67
C VAL A 52 -24.62 -12.83 -5.46
N LYS A 53 -25.36 -11.77 -5.23
CA LYS A 53 -25.07 -10.42 -5.68
C LYS A 53 -24.69 -9.58 -4.45
N LEU A 54 -23.63 -8.82 -4.53
CA LEU A 54 -23.24 -7.82 -3.53
C LEU A 54 -23.71 -6.44 -4.01
N VAL A 55 -24.34 -5.68 -3.13
CA VAL A 55 -24.94 -4.38 -3.46
C VAL A 55 -24.62 -3.36 -2.39
N THR A 56 -24.34 -2.15 -2.81
CA THR A 56 -24.27 -0.95 -1.98
C THR A 56 -25.08 0.16 -2.63
N LYS A 57 -25.12 1.33 -2.03
CA LYS A 57 -25.73 2.52 -2.66
C LYS A 57 -24.99 2.99 -3.94
N ASP A 58 -23.73 2.64 -4.09
CA ASP A 58 -22.85 3.14 -5.14
C ASP A 58 -22.65 2.14 -6.31
N GLY A 59 -22.99 0.86 -6.10
CA GLY A 59 -22.86 -0.14 -7.15
C GLY A 59 -23.17 -1.55 -6.73
N CYS A 60 -22.87 -2.49 -7.65
CA CYS A 60 -23.08 -3.91 -7.39
C CYS A 60 -22.02 -4.78 -8.09
N VAL A 61 -21.81 -5.98 -7.53
CA VAL A 61 -21.06 -7.07 -8.12
C VAL A 61 -21.95 -8.30 -8.18
N GLU A 62 -22.14 -8.84 -9.36
CA GLU A 62 -23.01 -9.99 -9.62
C GLU A 62 -22.23 -11.30 -9.74
N ASN A 63 -22.94 -12.41 -9.64
CA ASN A 63 -22.39 -13.76 -9.81
C ASN A 63 -21.23 -14.08 -8.84
N VAL A 64 -21.30 -13.52 -7.63
CA VAL A 64 -20.27 -13.72 -6.60
C VAL A 64 -20.35 -15.18 -6.11
N ALA A 65 -19.20 -15.84 -6.05
CA ALA A 65 -19.09 -17.21 -5.60
C ALA A 65 -19.42 -17.36 -4.12
N VAL A 66 -20.09 -18.44 -3.75
CA VAL A 66 -20.25 -18.85 -2.36
C VAL A 66 -19.35 -20.04 -2.13
N LEU A 67 -18.44 -19.93 -1.16
CA LEU A 67 -17.56 -21.02 -0.77
C LEU A 67 -18.07 -21.71 0.47
N GLY A 68 -18.00 -23.02 0.47
CA GLY A 68 -18.31 -23.87 1.60
C GLY A 68 -17.09 -24.55 2.18
N PRO A 69 -17.22 -25.13 3.37
CA PRO A 69 -18.43 -25.28 4.17
C PRO A 69 -18.89 -23.98 4.86
N PRO A 70 -20.10 -23.95 5.45
CA PRO A 70 -20.56 -22.81 6.26
C PRO A 70 -19.55 -22.45 7.35
N ARG A 71 -19.36 -21.14 7.57
CA ARG A 71 -18.43 -20.62 8.59
C ARG A 71 -19.20 -20.00 9.78
N ALA A 72 -18.48 -19.65 10.83
CA ALA A 72 -19.07 -19.03 12.04
C ALA A 72 -19.51 -17.57 11.78
N ALA A 73 -18.93 -16.89 10.81
CA ALA A 73 -19.26 -15.51 10.44
C ALA A 73 -19.43 -15.37 8.92
N VAL A 74 -20.24 -14.38 8.52
CA VAL A 74 -20.34 -13.97 7.12
C VAL A 74 -19.11 -13.15 6.78
N GLN A 75 -18.43 -13.49 5.67
CA GLN A 75 -17.24 -12.78 5.20
C GLN A 75 -17.24 -12.70 3.67
N GLY A 76 -17.01 -11.50 3.15
CA GLY A 76 -16.74 -11.26 1.74
C GLY A 76 -15.27 -10.96 1.53
N GLU A 77 -14.63 -11.68 0.61
CA GLU A 77 -13.26 -11.45 0.17
C GLU A 77 -13.28 -10.89 -1.25
N LEU A 78 -12.90 -9.63 -1.37
CA LEU A 78 -12.94 -8.88 -2.62
C LEU A 78 -11.55 -8.37 -2.98
N SER A 79 -11.36 -8.06 -4.26
CA SER A 79 -10.22 -7.27 -4.68
C SER A 79 -10.47 -5.76 -4.44
N LYS A 80 -9.42 -4.95 -4.45
CA LYS A 80 -9.59 -3.48 -4.41
C LYS A 80 -10.39 -2.96 -5.60
N THR A 81 -10.28 -3.60 -6.76
CA THR A 81 -11.08 -3.26 -7.94
C THR A 81 -12.56 -3.52 -7.71
N ASP A 82 -12.94 -4.65 -7.08
CA ASP A 82 -14.34 -4.94 -6.76
C ASP A 82 -14.86 -4.01 -5.66
N CYS A 83 -14.05 -3.70 -4.65
CA CYS A 83 -14.40 -2.69 -3.66
C CYS A 83 -14.71 -1.33 -4.30
N ARG A 84 -13.91 -0.89 -5.30
CA ARG A 84 -14.19 0.36 -6.04
C ARG A 84 -15.51 0.33 -6.80
N LYS A 85 -15.89 -0.80 -7.42
CA LYS A 85 -17.20 -0.96 -8.08
C LYS A 85 -18.36 -0.81 -7.10
N LEU A 86 -18.14 -1.19 -5.85
CA LEU A 86 -19.10 -1.10 -4.77
C LEU A 86 -19.03 0.23 -4.00
N GLY A 87 -18.08 1.12 -4.29
CA GLY A 87 -17.84 2.34 -3.51
C GLY A 87 -17.40 2.05 -2.07
N LEU A 88 -16.76 0.89 -1.83
CA LEU A 88 -16.30 0.47 -0.51
C LEU A 88 -14.81 0.79 -0.30
N THR A 89 -14.48 1.12 0.95
CA THR A 89 -13.10 1.17 1.44
C THR A 89 -12.91 0.08 2.49
N ALA A 90 -12.65 -1.15 2.02
CA ALA A 90 -12.44 -2.29 2.90
C ALA A 90 -10.95 -2.42 3.30
N PRO A 91 -10.64 -2.87 4.52
CA PRO A 91 -9.28 -3.08 4.98
C PRO A 91 -8.64 -4.28 4.27
N VAL A 92 -7.31 -4.26 4.13
CA VAL A 92 -6.54 -5.43 3.69
C VAL A 92 -6.23 -6.31 4.90
N ASN A 93 -6.96 -7.41 5.06
CA ASN A 93 -6.84 -8.31 6.19
C ASN A 93 -6.63 -9.76 5.75
N LEU A 94 -6.08 -10.58 6.64
CA LEU A 94 -6.10 -12.04 6.47
C LEU A 94 -7.54 -12.56 6.61
N SER A 95 -7.89 -13.57 5.81
CA SER A 95 -9.15 -14.29 5.93
C SER A 95 -9.40 -14.73 7.38
N GLY A 96 -10.58 -14.39 7.90
CA GLY A 96 -10.98 -14.59 9.30
C GLY A 96 -10.78 -13.37 10.20
N ASN A 97 -10.00 -12.37 9.80
CA ASN A 97 -9.90 -11.11 10.53
C ASN A 97 -10.83 -10.06 9.88
N LEU A 98 -11.89 -9.69 10.59
CA LEU A 98 -12.89 -8.73 10.16
C LEU A 98 -12.76 -7.35 10.84
N ASP A 99 -11.62 -7.05 11.46
CA ASP A 99 -11.39 -5.75 12.10
C ASP A 99 -11.46 -4.62 11.05
N GLY A 100 -12.37 -3.68 11.27
CA GLY A 100 -12.61 -2.56 10.36
C GLY A 100 -13.28 -2.94 9.03
N ALA A 101 -13.78 -4.17 8.88
CA ALA A 101 -14.45 -4.64 7.66
C ALA A 101 -15.67 -3.79 7.30
N SER A 102 -15.95 -3.68 6.02
CA SER A 102 -17.05 -2.86 5.48
C SER A 102 -18.39 -3.62 5.45
N ASP A 103 -19.48 -2.85 5.46
CA ASP A 103 -20.84 -3.36 5.30
C ASP A 103 -21.16 -3.62 3.83
N VAL A 104 -22.01 -4.63 3.57
CA VAL A 104 -22.57 -4.87 2.23
C VAL A 104 -23.96 -5.50 2.33
N MET A 105 -24.82 -5.25 1.36
CA MET A 105 -26.05 -6.01 1.16
C MET A 105 -25.75 -7.23 0.30
N ILE A 106 -26.15 -8.40 0.76
CA ILE A 106 -26.04 -9.67 0.02
C ILE A 106 -27.42 -10.08 -0.43
N ILE A 107 -27.57 -10.36 -1.73
CA ILE A 107 -28.84 -10.82 -2.32
C ILE A 107 -28.62 -12.22 -2.88
N GLY A 108 -29.43 -13.17 -2.43
CA GLY A 108 -29.51 -14.53 -2.92
C GLY A 108 -30.71 -14.75 -3.87
N SER A 109 -31.04 -16.01 -4.14
CA SER A 109 -32.18 -16.36 -5.01
C SER A 109 -33.55 -16.24 -4.31
N HIS A 110 -33.58 -16.25 -2.98
CA HIS A 110 -34.84 -16.24 -2.19
C HIS A 110 -34.95 -15.05 -1.24
N GLY A 111 -33.85 -14.43 -0.91
CA GLY A 111 -33.86 -13.32 0.04
C GLY A 111 -32.61 -12.48 -0.01
N GLU A 112 -32.58 -11.52 0.91
CA GLU A 112 -31.46 -10.59 1.05
C GLU A 112 -31.12 -10.39 2.53
N MET A 113 -29.90 -9.96 2.81
CA MET A 113 -29.46 -9.63 4.15
C MET A 113 -28.40 -8.54 4.13
N LYS A 114 -28.41 -7.69 5.15
CA LYS A 114 -27.30 -6.78 5.41
C LYS A 114 -26.20 -7.51 6.18
N ALA A 115 -25.03 -7.60 5.61
CA ALA A 115 -23.83 -8.16 6.23
C ALA A 115 -22.98 -7.00 6.75
N ASN A 116 -23.10 -6.72 8.05
CA ASN A 116 -22.36 -5.64 8.69
C ASN A 116 -20.92 -6.11 8.99
N GLY A 117 -19.94 -5.22 8.77
CA GLY A 117 -18.53 -5.48 9.09
C GLY A 117 -18.01 -6.80 8.51
N SER A 118 -18.33 -7.09 7.24
CA SER A 118 -18.13 -8.42 6.67
C SER A 118 -17.19 -8.44 5.45
N VAL A 119 -16.92 -7.29 4.83
CA VAL A 119 -16.10 -7.23 3.61
C VAL A 119 -14.68 -6.80 3.91
N ILE A 120 -13.74 -7.59 3.45
CA ILE A 120 -12.30 -7.32 3.47
C ILE A 120 -11.71 -7.43 2.06
N VAL A 121 -10.56 -6.82 1.85
CA VAL A 121 -9.66 -7.21 0.77
C VAL A 121 -8.74 -8.29 1.32
N ALA A 122 -8.81 -9.49 0.76
CA ALA A 122 -8.01 -10.61 1.23
C ALA A 122 -6.52 -10.31 0.99
N ARG A 123 -5.72 -10.31 2.07
CA ARG A 123 -4.26 -10.19 1.97
C ARG A 123 -3.69 -11.46 1.35
N ASN A 124 -2.75 -11.32 0.41
CA ASN A 124 -2.00 -12.46 -0.07
C ASN A 124 -1.30 -13.18 1.09
N HIS A 125 -1.22 -14.49 1.01
CA HIS A 125 -0.63 -15.32 2.06
C HIS A 125 -0.29 -16.71 1.54
N ILE A 126 0.55 -17.41 2.27
CA ILE A 126 0.90 -18.78 1.95
C ILE A 126 0.34 -19.70 3.03
N HIS A 127 -0.43 -20.71 2.61
CA HIS A 127 -0.81 -21.83 3.46
C HIS A 127 0.27 -22.92 3.44
N MET A 128 0.55 -23.51 4.59
CA MET A 128 1.47 -24.64 4.72
C MET A 128 1.01 -25.60 5.84
N ARG A 129 1.31 -26.88 5.71
CA ARG A 129 1.27 -27.81 6.83
C ARG A 129 2.54 -27.64 7.67
N PRO A 130 2.55 -28.07 8.93
CA PRO A 130 3.75 -28.04 9.78
C PRO A 130 4.95 -28.73 9.15
N GLN A 131 4.74 -29.85 8.45
CA GLN A 131 5.80 -30.56 7.74
C GLN A 131 6.40 -29.73 6.61
N ASP A 132 5.55 -29.10 5.78
CA ASP A 132 5.99 -28.26 4.68
C ASP A 132 6.74 -27.02 5.21
N ALA A 133 6.22 -26.37 6.27
CA ALA A 133 6.87 -25.23 6.91
C ALA A 133 8.28 -25.57 7.40
N LYS A 134 8.44 -26.76 8.00
CA LYS A 134 9.75 -27.26 8.42
C LYS A 134 10.69 -27.49 7.23
N GLU A 135 10.19 -28.09 6.15
CA GLU A 135 10.95 -28.31 4.91
C GLU A 135 11.36 -26.99 4.27
N TYR A 136 10.47 -26.02 4.28
CA TYR A 136 10.72 -24.67 3.75
C TYR A 136 11.51 -23.78 4.70
N GLY A 137 11.78 -24.22 5.94
CA GLY A 137 12.54 -23.46 6.93
C GLY A 137 11.83 -22.20 7.43
N VAL A 138 10.50 -22.20 7.43
CA VAL A 138 9.63 -21.08 7.85
C VAL A 138 8.71 -21.50 9.00
N ARG A 139 8.11 -20.52 9.68
CA ARG A 139 7.19 -20.70 10.81
C ARG A 139 5.87 -19.97 10.55
N ASP A 140 4.87 -20.31 11.33
CA ASP A 140 3.61 -19.57 11.36
C ASP A 140 3.85 -18.11 11.72
N GLY A 141 3.27 -17.19 10.93
CA GLY A 141 3.44 -15.75 11.07
C GLY A 141 4.71 -15.17 10.44
N ASP A 142 5.66 -16.00 9.99
CA ASP A 142 6.81 -15.49 9.24
C ASP A 142 6.36 -14.76 7.98
N ARG A 143 7.19 -13.82 7.52
CA ARG A 143 6.97 -13.04 6.32
C ARG A 143 8.07 -13.29 5.31
N VAL A 144 7.67 -13.60 4.10
CA VAL A 144 8.59 -13.98 3.03
C VAL A 144 8.40 -13.10 1.79
N ARG A 145 9.38 -13.17 0.91
CA ARG A 145 9.32 -12.60 -0.44
C ARG A 145 8.99 -13.72 -1.42
N VAL A 146 8.09 -13.45 -2.35
CA VAL A 146 7.71 -14.42 -3.38
C VAL A 146 7.88 -13.83 -4.76
N GLU A 147 8.76 -14.41 -5.56
CA GLU A 147 8.95 -14.07 -6.96
C GLU A 147 8.00 -14.89 -7.82
N VAL A 148 7.24 -14.20 -8.66
CA VAL A 148 6.35 -14.83 -9.66
C VAL A 148 7.02 -14.72 -11.03
N GLU A 149 7.29 -15.86 -11.67
CA GLU A 149 7.89 -15.92 -12.99
C GLU A 149 6.82 -15.98 -14.08
N SER A 150 6.66 -14.85 -14.76
CA SER A 150 5.71 -14.65 -15.85
C SER A 150 6.24 -13.61 -16.85
N ASP A 151 5.45 -13.27 -17.85
CA ASP A 151 5.71 -12.13 -18.75
C ASP A 151 5.62 -10.76 -18.05
N ARG A 152 5.04 -10.72 -16.84
CA ARG A 152 4.98 -9.56 -15.94
C ARG A 152 5.57 -9.92 -14.58
N LYS A 153 6.86 -10.21 -14.56
CA LYS A 153 7.56 -10.65 -13.36
C LYS A 153 7.40 -9.66 -12.20
N VAL A 154 6.96 -10.17 -11.05
CA VAL A 154 6.72 -9.40 -9.81
C VAL A 154 7.34 -10.14 -8.63
N ILE A 155 7.83 -9.40 -7.66
CA ILE A 155 8.16 -9.91 -6.34
C ILE A 155 7.15 -9.34 -5.36
N PHE A 156 6.36 -10.23 -4.75
CA PHE A 156 5.52 -9.87 -3.62
C PHE A 156 6.36 -9.84 -2.36
N GLU A 157 6.38 -8.70 -1.70
CA GLU A 157 7.03 -8.49 -0.41
C GLU A 157 6.06 -8.76 0.73
N ASP A 158 6.60 -9.12 1.91
CA ASP A 158 5.82 -9.17 3.15
C ASP A 158 4.64 -10.16 3.11
N VAL A 159 4.81 -11.30 2.42
CA VAL A 159 3.79 -12.34 2.30
C VAL A 159 3.78 -13.20 3.56
N PRO A 160 2.70 -13.21 4.36
CA PRO A 160 2.63 -13.97 5.59
C PRO A 160 2.46 -15.47 5.33
N ILE A 161 3.16 -16.27 6.14
CA ILE A 161 3.00 -17.72 6.22
C ILE A 161 1.93 -18.07 7.25
N ARG A 162 1.02 -18.95 6.89
CA ARG A 162 0.00 -19.53 7.77
C ARG A 162 0.18 -21.03 7.84
N VAL A 163 0.39 -21.55 9.05
CA VAL A 163 0.66 -22.98 9.26
C VAL A 163 -0.49 -23.66 9.98
N SER A 164 -1.03 -24.72 9.39
CA SER A 164 -2.06 -25.57 10.01
C SER A 164 -2.04 -26.96 9.40
N GLU A 165 -2.34 -27.97 10.19
CA GLU A 165 -2.53 -29.37 9.71
C GLU A 165 -3.66 -29.49 8.66
N LYS A 166 -4.58 -28.51 8.62
CA LYS A 166 -5.72 -28.49 7.72
C LYS A 166 -5.40 -27.86 6.35
N PHE A 167 -4.20 -27.31 6.17
CA PHE A 167 -3.84 -26.61 4.95
C PHE A 167 -3.15 -27.51 3.92
N ALA A 168 -3.16 -27.08 2.67
CA ALA A 168 -2.29 -27.56 1.61
C ALA A 168 -1.34 -26.42 1.18
N PRO A 169 -0.07 -26.72 0.82
CA PRO A 169 0.90 -25.69 0.47
C PRO A 169 0.49 -24.94 -0.80
N ALA A 170 0.11 -23.67 -0.66
CA ALA A 170 -0.20 -22.79 -1.77
C ALA A 170 -0.14 -21.32 -1.33
N MET A 171 0.29 -20.44 -2.23
CA MET A 171 0.13 -18.99 -2.11
C MET A 171 -1.19 -18.58 -2.74
N HIS A 172 -1.98 -17.83 -1.99
CA HIS A 172 -3.24 -17.25 -2.46
C HIS A 172 -3.05 -15.77 -2.74
N ILE A 173 -3.52 -15.33 -3.90
CA ILE A 173 -3.53 -13.94 -4.37
C ILE A 173 -4.92 -13.56 -4.84
N ASP A 174 -5.27 -12.28 -4.82
CA ASP A 174 -6.51 -11.79 -5.40
C ASP A 174 -6.40 -11.57 -6.92
N PHE A 175 -7.48 -11.19 -7.59
CA PHE A 175 -7.46 -10.96 -9.04
C PHE A 175 -6.70 -9.69 -9.45
N ASP A 176 -6.58 -8.67 -8.60
CA ASP A 176 -5.78 -7.50 -8.90
C ASP A 176 -4.28 -7.87 -8.88
N GLU A 177 -3.86 -8.67 -7.91
CA GLU A 177 -2.51 -9.21 -7.81
C GLU A 177 -2.21 -10.18 -8.96
N ALA A 178 -3.17 -11.05 -9.31
CA ALA A 178 -3.06 -11.96 -10.44
C ALA A 178 -2.86 -11.21 -11.77
N ASN A 179 -3.62 -10.13 -11.99
CA ASN A 179 -3.45 -9.26 -13.15
C ASN A 179 -2.10 -8.52 -13.11
N ALA A 180 -1.68 -8.05 -11.94
CA ALA A 180 -0.41 -7.34 -11.78
C ALA A 180 0.77 -8.22 -12.15
N CYS A 181 0.78 -9.48 -11.72
CA CYS A 181 1.87 -10.42 -11.99
C CYS A 181 1.69 -11.27 -13.25
N GLY A 182 0.66 -11.02 -14.08
CA GLY A 182 0.41 -11.79 -15.29
C GLY A 182 0.12 -13.28 -15.05
N TYR A 183 -0.52 -13.60 -13.92
CA TYR A 183 -0.83 -14.98 -13.52
C TYR A 183 -1.66 -15.73 -14.56
N ARG A 184 -1.26 -16.95 -14.81
CA ARG A 184 -2.00 -17.96 -15.60
C ARG A 184 -1.89 -19.31 -14.90
N VAL A 185 -2.79 -20.22 -15.18
CA VAL A 185 -2.66 -21.60 -14.69
C VAL A 185 -1.31 -22.19 -15.12
N GLY A 186 -0.51 -22.64 -14.16
CA GLY A 186 0.85 -23.12 -14.38
C GLY A 186 1.96 -22.07 -14.21
N THR A 187 1.61 -20.83 -13.87
CA THR A 187 2.62 -19.82 -13.49
C THR A 187 3.43 -20.32 -12.29
N GLU A 188 4.74 -20.18 -12.36
CA GLU A 188 5.64 -20.57 -11.29
C GLU A 188 5.91 -19.44 -10.31
N ALA A 189 5.90 -19.76 -9.03
CA ALA A 189 6.26 -18.84 -7.95
C ALA A 189 7.32 -19.46 -7.04
N PHE A 190 8.19 -18.63 -6.49
CA PHE A 190 9.33 -19.06 -5.69
C PHE A 190 9.47 -18.21 -4.44
N ILE A 191 9.55 -18.87 -3.29
CA ILE A 191 9.96 -18.20 -2.06
C ILE A 191 11.45 -17.89 -2.16
N LEU A 192 11.80 -16.62 -1.95
CA LEU A 192 13.17 -16.14 -1.97
C LEU A 192 13.73 -16.17 -0.55
N TYR A 193 14.81 -16.92 -0.35
CA TYR A 193 15.60 -16.93 0.87
C TYR A 193 16.81 -16.01 0.68
N GLY A 194 16.91 -15.01 1.44
CA GLY A 194 18.00 -14.04 1.52
C GLY A 194 17.62 -13.10 2.64
N ALA A 195 18.59 -12.38 3.17
CA ALA A 195 18.33 -11.51 4.33
C ALA A 195 16.93 -10.89 4.24
N PRO A 196 16.12 -10.94 5.30
CA PRO A 196 14.85 -10.24 5.32
C PRO A 196 15.18 -8.87 4.77
N CYS A 197 14.33 -8.34 3.88
CA CYS A 197 14.28 -6.90 3.73
C CYS A 197 13.91 -6.42 5.13
N GLU A 198 14.93 -6.17 5.96
CA GLU A 198 14.73 -5.39 7.15
C GLU A 198 14.15 -4.09 6.60
N SER A 199 12.83 -3.93 6.70
CA SER A 199 12.25 -2.62 6.85
C SER A 199 12.73 -2.10 8.22
N LYS A 200 14.03 -1.97 8.39
CA LYS A 200 14.56 -0.92 9.22
C LYS A 200 14.03 0.32 8.53
N GLY A 201 12.90 0.81 9.00
CA GLY A 201 12.65 2.22 8.87
C GLY A 201 13.99 2.84 9.22
N MET A 202 14.67 3.40 8.21
CA MET A 202 15.94 4.07 8.40
C MET A 202 15.73 4.94 9.62
N SER A 203 16.46 4.71 10.70
CA SER A 203 16.32 5.55 11.88
C SER A 203 16.53 7.02 11.44
N ALA A 204 15.93 7.96 12.14
CA ALA A 204 16.15 9.36 11.80
C ALA A 204 17.65 9.68 11.71
N MET A 205 18.49 9.00 12.50
CA MET A 205 19.95 9.09 12.45
C MET A 205 20.55 8.51 11.15
N ASP A 206 20.06 7.35 10.66
CA ASP A 206 20.56 6.75 9.42
C ASP A 206 20.16 7.59 8.19
N MET A 207 18.96 8.18 8.22
CA MET A 207 18.48 9.09 7.19
C MET A 207 19.31 10.38 7.16
N GLU A 208 19.62 10.94 8.32
CA GLU A 208 20.41 12.16 8.45
C GLU A 208 21.86 11.94 7.98
N GLN A 209 22.46 10.79 8.30
CA GLN A 209 23.78 10.41 7.79
C GLN A 209 23.78 10.24 6.27
N LEU A 210 22.79 9.58 5.67
CA LEU A 210 22.67 9.43 4.24
C LEU A 210 22.47 10.78 3.54
N ILE A 211 21.63 11.66 4.08
CA ILE A 211 21.44 13.01 3.54
C ILE A 211 22.76 13.79 3.59
N ASN A 212 23.49 13.74 4.70
CA ASN A 212 24.76 14.43 4.84
C ASN A 212 25.81 13.90 3.87
N GLU A 213 25.86 12.60 3.61
CA GLU A 213 26.78 12.00 2.66
C GLU A 213 26.42 12.37 1.21
N VAL A 214 25.14 12.35 0.85
CA VAL A 214 24.66 12.80 -0.46
C VAL A 214 24.96 14.28 -0.67
N VAL A 215 24.67 15.14 0.32
CA VAL A 215 24.98 16.58 0.25
C VAL A 215 26.47 16.81 0.08
N LYS A 216 27.31 16.09 0.84
CA LYS A 216 28.79 16.19 0.74
C LYS A 216 29.28 15.81 -0.66
N ASN A 217 28.76 14.73 -1.24
CA ASN A 217 29.13 14.28 -2.57
C ASN A 217 28.67 15.26 -3.66
N VAL A 218 27.44 15.79 -3.56
CA VAL A 218 26.93 16.81 -4.48
C VAL A 218 27.74 18.11 -4.38
N CYS A 219 28.08 18.55 -3.15
CA CYS A 219 28.93 19.73 -2.97
C CYS A 219 30.34 19.52 -3.50
N ALA A 220 30.91 18.31 -3.39
CA ALA A 220 32.21 17.99 -3.98
C ALA A 220 32.17 18.07 -5.51
N ILE A 221 31.16 17.50 -6.16
CA ILE A 221 30.96 17.54 -7.61
C ILE A 221 30.79 18.99 -8.11
N LEU A 222 29.97 19.80 -7.39
CA LEU A 222 29.75 21.21 -7.76
C LEU A 222 30.96 22.11 -7.43
N GLY A 223 31.85 21.68 -6.51
CA GLY A 223 33.05 22.41 -6.14
C GLY A 223 34.22 22.22 -7.17
N GLU A 224 34.22 21.14 -7.91
CA GLU A 224 35.23 20.87 -8.94
C GLU A 224 35.03 21.69 -10.25
N GLU A 225 33.82 22.23 -10.48
CA GLU A 225 33.55 23.07 -11.65
C GLU A 225 33.96 24.56 -11.51
N GLN A 226 34.48 24.99 -10.34
CA GLN A 226 34.86 26.40 -10.10
C GLN A 226 36.34 26.66 -9.86
N GLN A 227 37.26 25.79 -10.29
CA GLN A 227 38.67 26.12 -10.32
C GLN A 227 39.14 26.54 -11.72
N GLY A 228 38.77 27.75 -12.12
CA GLY A 228 39.24 28.33 -13.37
C GLY A 228 38.85 29.77 -13.55
N LYS A 229 39.25 30.65 -12.63
CA LYS A 229 39.62 32.06 -12.93
C LYS A 229 39.91 32.83 -11.63
N THR A 230 41.17 33.01 -11.39
CA THR A 230 41.71 34.00 -10.44
C THR A 230 41.53 35.41 -10.98
N CYS A 231 40.94 36.28 -10.16
CA CYS A 231 41.28 37.71 -10.15
C CYS A 231 41.15 38.24 -8.72
N GLY A 232 42.17 38.84 -8.23
CA GLY A 232 42.35 39.27 -6.87
C GLY A 232 41.60 40.56 -6.50
N GLY A 233 41.49 40.79 -5.21
CA GLY A 233 41.08 42.10 -4.67
C GLY A 233 40.50 42.05 -3.27
N SER A 234 41.41 42.19 -2.30
CA SER A 234 41.28 43.00 -1.04
C SER A 234 40.22 42.73 0.01
N ALA A 235 40.78 42.53 1.17
CA ALA A 235 40.32 42.40 2.53
C ALA A 235 39.15 43.30 3.01
N GLY A 236 38.36 42.75 3.92
CA GLY A 236 37.40 43.48 4.73
C GLY A 236 36.68 42.57 5.75
N SER A 237 37.32 42.46 6.91
CA SER A 237 36.81 42.29 8.28
C SER A 237 35.55 41.52 8.60
N ALA A 238 35.72 40.59 9.54
CA ALA A 238 34.79 39.74 10.25
C ALA A 238 33.66 40.48 11.00
N ALA A 239 32.50 39.86 11.02
CA ALA A 239 31.65 39.81 12.21
C ALA A 239 30.78 38.55 12.13
N ALA A 240 30.93 37.71 13.13
CA ALA A 240 30.04 36.59 13.43
C ALA A 240 28.71 37.11 13.95
N CYS A 241 27.61 36.53 13.51
CA CYS A 241 26.37 36.51 14.25
C CYS A 241 25.67 35.18 14.05
N SER A 242 25.50 34.51 15.17
CA SER A 242 24.66 33.36 15.44
C SER A 242 23.19 33.70 15.33
N ASP A 243 22.41 32.61 15.17
CA ASP A 243 21.03 32.41 15.56
C ASP A 243 19.95 32.55 14.49
N GLY A 244 19.19 31.39 14.46
CA GLY A 244 17.95 31.20 13.75
C GLY A 244 16.89 32.23 14.13
N GLY A 245 16.28 32.80 13.12
CA GLY A 245 15.13 33.67 13.24
C GLY A 245 14.20 33.45 12.05
N THR A 246 13.06 32.83 12.30
CA THR A 246 11.91 32.87 11.42
C THR A 246 11.54 34.33 11.20
N ALA A 247 11.67 34.82 9.96
CA ALA A 247 11.26 36.16 9.60
C ALA A 247 9.72 36.21 9.54
N ALA A 248 9.10 36.84 10.53
CA ALA A 248 7.68 37.14 10.53
C ALA A 248 7.35 38.17 9.40
N CYS A 249 6.39 37.87 8.57
CA CYS A 249 5.87 38.78 7.57
C CYS A 249 5.16 39.99 8.21
N VAL A 250 5.58 41.18 7.88
CA VAL A 250 4.92 42.45 8.30
C VAL A 250 3.90 42.81 7.19
N PRO A 251 2.63 43.12 7.51
CA PRO A 251 1.64 43.52 6.53
C PRO A 251 1.93 44.92 5.99
N GLY A 252 2.10 45.07 4.65
CA GLY A 252 2.02 46.37 4.00
C GLY A 252 3.19 46.82 3.13
N THR A 253 4.21 46.00 2.88
CA THR A 253 5.32 46.35 1.96
C THR A 253 5.33 45.41 0.75
N GLY A 254 5.57 45.98 -0.43
CA GLY A 254 5.55 45.24 -1.71
C GLY A 254 6.62 44.17 -1.80
N CYS A 255 6.49 43.24 -2.75
CA CYS A 255 7.28 42.02 -2.96
C CYS A 255 8.82 42.13 -2.93
N ALA A 256 9.39 43.31 -2.89
CA ALA A 256 10.85 43.51 -2.95
C ALA A 256 11.58 43.23 -1.63
N ASP A 257 10.89 43.33 -0.49
CA ASP A 257 11.54 43.23 0.84
C ASP A 257 11.40 41.89 1.56
N ASN A 258 10.60 40.94 1.03
CA ASN A 258 10.35 39.64 1.67
C ASN A 258 10.65 38.44 0.73
N VAL A 259 11.89 38.36 0.27
CA VAL A 259 12.32 37.23 -0.56
C VAL A 259 12.72 36.07 0.33
N ILE A 260 12.03 34.94 0.18
CA ILE A 260 12.34 33.66 0.86
C ILE A 260 13.63 33.11 0.24
N ARG A 261 14.70 33.02 1.03
CA ARG A 261 16.05 32.62 0.58
C ARG A 261 16.38 31.16 0.90
N GLU A 262 15.38 30.36 1.19
CA GLU A 262 15.57 28.91 1.39
C GLU A 262 15.96 28.23 0.09
N LYS A 263 16.99 27.38 0.13
CA LYS A 263 17.43 26.62 -1.06
C LYS A 263 16.44 25.53 -1.45
N LEU A 264 15.69 24.98 -0.50
CA LEU A 264 14.72 23.90 -0.70
C LEU A 264 13.45 24.17 0.10
N VAL A 265 12.31 24.16 -0.59
CA VAL A 265 10.97 24.27 0.02
C VAL A 265 10.29 22.91 -0.04
N THR A 266 10.12 22.30 1.12
CA THR A 266 9.44 21.00 1.31
C THR A 266 7.98 21.20 1.66
N GLU A 267 7.20 20.09 1.77
CA GLU A 267 5.82 20.13 2.26
C GLU A 267 5.67 20.82 3.62
N LYS A 268 6.60 20.56 4.54
CA LYS A 268 6.57 21.14 5.87
C LYS A 268 6.71 22.65 5.81
N THR A 269 7.73 23.13 5.13
CA THR A 269 7.97 24.56 4.92
C THR A 269 6.78 25.23 4.20
N ALA A 270 6.19 24.55 3.19
CA ALA A 270 5.04 25.06 2.48
C ALA A 270 3.79 25.21 3.38
N LYS A 271 3.54 24.27 4.30
CA LYS A 271 2.46 24.36 5.29
C LYS A 271 2.67 25.52 6.27
N GLU A 272 3.89 25.71 6.75
CA GLU A 272 4.27 26.84 7.61
C GLU A 272 4.06 28.17 6.87
N LEU A 273 4.54 28.29 5.62
CA LEU A 273 4.35 29.49 4.81
C LEU A 273 2.87 29.82 4.48
N VAL A 274 2.02 28.80 4.33
CA VAL A 274 0.57 29.02 4.16
C VAL A 274 -0.08 29.52 5.41
N ASN A 275 0.33 29.02 6.59
CA ASN A 275 -0.27 29.37 7.87
C ASN A 275 0.22 30.73 8.42
N ASP A 276 1.52 31.00 8.26
CA ASP A 276 2.17 32.15 8.90
C ASP A 276 2.18 33.40 8.01
N CYS A 277 2.01 33.24 6.69
CA CYS A 277 2.07 34.34 5.73
C CYS A 277 0.67 34.79 5.29
N THR A 278 0.29 36.00 5.60
CA THR A 278 -0.98 36.60 5.15
C THR A 278 -0.92 37.09 3.68
N CYS A 279 0.29 37.17 3.09
CA CYS A 279 0.49 37.62 1.72
C CYS A 279 -0.03 36.61 0.70
N GLY A 280 -0.74 37.09 -0.32
CA GLY A 280 -1.23 36.25 -1.44
C GLY A 280 -0.13 35.81 -2.41
N THR A 281 1.02 36.50 -2.42
CA THR A 281 2.17 36.18 -3.29
C THR A 281 3.40 35.92 -2.44
N LEU A 282 4.11 34.83 -2.72
CA LEU A 282 5.36 34.44 -2.09
C LEU A 282 6.51 34.57 -3.10
N CYS A 283 7.51 35.37 -2.77
CA CYS A 283 8.69 35.60 -3.61
C CYS A 283 9.83 34.71 -3.13
N PHE A 284 10.36 33.87 -3.99
CA PHE A 284 11.50 32.99 -3.71
C PHE A 284 12.74 33.44 -4.47
N ALA A 285 13.90 33.29 -3.84
CA ALA A 285 15.17 33.62 -4.47
C ALA A 285 15.42 32.73 -5.69
N LYS A 286 16.10 33.28 -6.71
CA LYS A 286 16.52 32.54 -7.89
C LYS A 286 17.40 31.34 -7.47
N GLY A 287 17.02 30.13 -7.94
CA GLY A 287 17.68 28.88 -7.57
C GLY A 287 17.03 28.10 -6.42
N THR A 288 15.96 28.64 -5.82
CA THR A 288 15.15 27.88 -4.83
C THR A 288 14.46 26.69 -5.51
N ILE A 289 14.66 25.51 -4.97
CA ILE A 289 13.98 24.28 -5.40
C ILE A 289 12.69 24.14 -4.59
N ILE A 290 11.54 24.14 -5.26
CA ILE A 290 10.24 23.92 -4.63
C ILE A 290 9.74 22.55 -5.08
N THR A 291 9.56 21.61 -4.13
CA THR A 291 9.09 20.25 -4.46
C THR A 291 7.69 20.27 -5.07
N PRO A 292 7.31 19.28 -5.91
CA PRO A 292 5.96 19.21 -6.49
C PRO A 292 4.86 19.27 -5.43
N ALA A 293 5.00 18.50 -4.35
CA ALA A 293 4.05 18.49 -3.25
C ALA A 293 3.97 19.84 -2.51
N ALA A 294 5.09 20.55 -2.33
CA ALA A 294 5.10 21.90 -1.77
C ALA A 294 4.34 22.90 -2.68
N LYS A 295 4.50 22.79 -4.01
CA LYS A 295 3.76 23.61 -4.98
C LYS A 295 2.25 23.40 -4.87
N ASP A 296 1.82 22.16 -4.69
CA ASP A 296 0.38 21.83 -4.57
C ASP A 296 -0.19 22.41 -3.27
N ILE A 297 0.54 22.33 -2.15
CA ILE A 297 0.14 22.93 -0.88
C ILE A 297 0.04 24.46 -0.98
N LEU A 298 1.03 25.11 -1.59
CA LEU A 298 1.01 26.57 -1.77
C LEU A 298 -0.16 27.02 -2.65
N LYS A 299 -0.46 26.28 -3.74
CA LYS A 299 -1.63 26.54 -4.59
C LYS A 299 -2.95 26.33 -3.86
N ALA A 300 -3.07 25.22 -3.08
CA ALA A 300 -4.25 24.97 -2.26
C ALA A 300 -4.48 26.05 -1.20
N GLY A 301 -3.40 26.64 -0.66
CA GLY A 301 -3.42 27.79 0.23
C GLY A 301 -3.60 29.15 -0.48
N HIS A 302 -3.98 29.16 -1.77
CA HIS A 302 -4.15 30.37 -2.59
C HIS A 302 -2.91 31.29 -2.66
N LYS A 303 -1.70 30.71 -2.56
CA LYS A 303 -0.44 31.46 -2.68
C LYS A 303 0.08 31.46 -4.12
N LYS A 304 0.36 32.66 -4.65
CA LYS A 304 1.05 32.81 -5.93
C LYS A 304 2.57 32.72 -5.70
N ILE A 305 3.26 31.98 -6.54
CA ILE A 305 4.71 31.75 -6.46
C ILE A 305 5.39 32.64 -7.49
N GLU A 306 6.32 33.49 -7.05
CA GLU A 306 7.19 34.29 -7.92
C GLU A 306 8.66 34.01 -7.58
N ILE A 307 9.50 33.85 -8.60
CA ILE A 307 10.96 33.64 -8.44
C ILE A 307 11.65 34.92 -8.87
N VAL A 308 12.38 35.51 -7.96
CA VAL A 308 13.05 36.81 -8.13
C VAL A 308 14.55 36.72 -7.97
#